data_c6d8f4810c89ce0840ec163497cc033b
#
_entry.id   c6d8f4810c89ce0840ec163497cc033b
#
_cell.length_a   1.000
_cell.length_b   1.000
_cell.length_c   1.000
_cell.angle_alpha   90.00
_cell.angle_beta   90.00
_cell.angle_gamma   90.00
#
_symmetry.space_group_name_H-M   'P 1'
#
loop_
_entity.id
_entity.type
_entity.pdbx_description
1 polymer ?
#
loop_
_entity_poly.entity_id
_entity_poly.type
_entity_poly.pdbx_seq_one_letter_code
_entity_poly.pdbx_strand_id
1 'polypeptide(L)'
;MTAAERGFFAALADVVFANPFSAKRSELIVRLAPGATPGDLTADREALARVVAPKLEPFLRDGAEGLRRLDADDRRLIEPALLYVGYHRCVPQLDALIERQADQGGEPLAVPFGDEVIADLVRSGVAPEQAPRYFALYYQLRRAFYFIYRSLAGECESMRKFREALWNNVFTHDMRGFEAALWNRMEDFSTLLLGETGTGKGQAAAAIGRSAFIPYLPEKRRFAANFTETFIATNLSQFPEQLIESELFGHRKGAFTGAIDNHQGVFERCDPRGALFLDEIGEVSIPAQIKLLQVLQERTYTPVGGREKKRFSGRVIAATNRPLGELRRQGRFRDDFFYRLCSDVIELPTLRQRVAESPKELEQLVQLLVARIAGAEAPALVTAVLEALEANLPRAYGWPGNVRELEQAVRRILLTGRYAAELPRSGERAEGLEAALAEGRLTADEMLARYCALLYERLGSYTAVAERTGLDPRTSRKYILAAKSG
;
A
#
# COMPACT_ATOMS: atom_id res chain seq x y z
N MET A 1 13.86 34.71 -20.46
CA MET A 1 12.92 33.76 -21.12
C MET A 1 11.79 34.52 -21.80
N THR A 2 11.27 34.02 -22.95
CA THR A 2 10.06 34.54 -23.59
C THR A 2 8.82 34.16 -22.78
N ALA A 3 7.68 34.86 -23.01
CA ALA A 3 6.40 34.52 -22.35
C ALA A 3 5.92 33.09 -22.67
N ALA A 4 6.18 32.60 -23.90
CA ALA A 4 5.84 31.23 -24.31
C ALA A 4 6.68 30.17 -23.59
N GLU A 5 7.97 30.43 -23.40
CA GLU A 5 8.87 29.55 -22.63
C GLU A 5 8.48 29.53 -21.15
N ARG A 6 8.18 30.67 -20.54
CA ARG A 6 7.66 30.73 -19.16
C ARG A 6 6.39 29.92 -19.00
N GLY A 7 5.42 30.07 -19.91
CA GLY A 7 4.18 29.27 -19.92
C GLY A 7 4.43 27.77 -20.02
N PHE A 8 5.37 27.36 -20.88
CA PHE A 8 5.74 25.95 -21.03
C PHE A 8 6.37 25.37 -19.77
N PHE A 9 7.38 26.04 -19.20
CA PHE A 9 8.07 25.54 -17.99
C PHE A 9 7.18 25.57 -16.75
N ALA A 10 6.25 26.53 -16.63
CA ALA A 10 5.25 26.53 -15.58
C ALA A 10 4.32 25.29 -15.68
N ALA A 11 3.81 25.00 -16.88
CA ALA A 11 2.98 23.83 -17.11
C ALA A 11 3.76 22.51 -16.91
N LEU A 12 5.04 22.48 -17.30
CA LEU A 12 5.91 21.32 -17.04
C LEU A 12 6.15 21.12 -15.57
N ALA A 13 6.37 22.18 -14.79
CA ALA A 13 6.50 22.08 -13.32
C ALA A 13 5.26 21.45 -12.69
N ASP A 14 4.05 21.78 -13.17
CA ASP A 14 2.83 21.14 -12.70
C ASP A 14 2.77 19.64 -13.02
N VAL A 15 3.32 19.20 -14.15
CA VAL A 15 3.44 17.75 -14.47
C VAL A 15 4.47 17.06 -13.58
N VAL A 16 5.64 17.70 -13.35
CA VAL A 16 6.75 17.13 -12.58
C VAL A 16 6.33 16.88 -11.13
N PHE A 17 5.60 17.81 -10.54
CA PHE A 17 5.13 17.71 -9.16
C PHE A 17 3.78 16.98 -9.00
N ALA A 18 3.10 16.62 -10.09
CA ALA A 18 1.86 15.85 -10.02
C ALA A 18 2.12 14.38 -9.68
N ASN A 19 1.18 13.78 -8.94
CA ASN A 19 1.17 12.36 -8.66
C ASN A 19 1.16 11.55 -9.98
N PRO A 20 2.11 10.62 -10.20
CA PRO A 20 2.24 9.88 -11.47
C PRO A 20 1.03 9.02 -11.81
N PHE A 21 0.20 8.68 -10.83
CA PHE A 21 -1.00 7.84 -11.00
C PHE A 21 -2.29 8.68 -11.11
N SER A 22 -2.22 10.01 -11.02
CA SER A 22 -3.40 10.87 -11.07
C SER A 22 -3.88 11.12 -12.51
N ALA A 23 -5.20 11.19 -12.72
CA ALA A 23 -5.80 11.58 -13.99
C ALA A 23 -5.36 13.00 -14.40
N LYS A 24 -5.23 13.91 -13.43
CA LYS A 24 -4.74 15.28 -13.62
C LYS A 24 -3.38 15.32 -14.33
N ARG A 25 -2.44 14.44 -13.94
CA ARG A 25 -1.12 14.39 -14.57
C ARG A 25 -1.22 13.96 -16.03
N SER A 26 -2.01 12.94 -16.34
CA SER A 26 -2.23 12.49 -17.73
C SER A 26 -2.83 13.61 -18.61
N GLU A 27 -3.81 14.36 -18.10
CA GLU A 27 -4.38 15.53 -18.80
C GLU A 27 -3.33 16.62 -19.07
N LEU A 28 -2.48 16.92 -18.09
CA LEU A 28 -1.40 17.91 -18.24
C LEU A 28 -0.36 17.45 -19.29
N ILE A 29 -0.02 16.16 -19.31
CA ILE A 29 0.93 15.61 -20.29
C ILE A 29 0.38 15.71 -21.70
N VAL A 30 -0.88 15.36 -21.94
CA VAL A 30 -1.52 15.48 -23.27
C VAL A 30 -1.49 16.92 -23.79
N ARG A 31 -1.65 17.91 -22.90
CA ARG A 31 -1.57 19.34 -23.27
C ARG A 31 -0.16 19.76 -23.67
N LEU A 32 0.87 19.24 -22.98
CA LEU A 32 2.27 19.59 -23.21
C LEU A 32 2.92 18.82 -24.36
N ALA A 33 2.55 17.56 -24.51
CA ALA A 33 3.13 16.63 -25.46
C ALA A 33 2.02 15.95 -26.29
N PRO A 34 1.53 16.60 -27.36
CA PRO A 34 0.55 15.98 -28.26
C PRO A 34 1.11 14.65 -28.81
N GLY A 35 0.34 13.58 -28.67
CA GLY A 35 0.76 12.21 -29.02
C GLY A 35 1.15 11.34 -27.81
N ALA A 36 1.03 11.85 -26.59
CA ALA A 36 1.06 11.02 -25.38
C ALA A 36 -0.19 10.12 -25.33
N THR A 37 -0.03 8.91 -24.78
CA THR A 37 -1.13 7.95 -24.61
C THR A 37 -1.56 7.98 -23.15
N PRO A 38 -2.72 8.57 -22.80
CA PRO A 38 -3.16 8.69 -21.42
C PRO A 38 -3.18 7.34 -20.70
N GLY A 39 -2.51 7.26 -19.55
CA GLY A 39 -2.46 6.06 -18.74
C GLY A 39 -1.28 5.11 -19.02
N ASP A 40 -0.57 5.29 -20.14
CA ASP A 40 0.71 4.60 -20.38
C ASP A 40 1.87 5.45 -19.86
N LEU A 41 2.33 5.12 -18.65
CA LEU A 41 3.41 5.86 -17.97
C LEU A 41 4.74 5.84 -18.74
N THR A 42 4.97 4.83 -19.61
CA THR A 42 6.18 4.73 -20.43
C THR A 42 6.06 5.64 -21.66
N ALA A 43 4.96 5.55 -22.39
CA ALA A 43 4.68 6.41 -23.54
C ALA A 43 4.60 7.88 -23.13
N ASP A 44 3.98 8.19 -22.00
CA ASP A 44 3.91 9.54 -21.43
C ASP A 44 5.31 10.11 -21.14
N ARG A 45 6.20 9.32 -20.53
CA ARG A 45 7.59 9.71 -20.27
C ARG A 45 8.35 10.02 -21.57
N GLU A 46 8.23 9.16 -22.56
CA GLU A 46 8.90 9.33 -23.86
C GLU A 46 8.37 10.55 -24.63
N ALA A 47 7.06 10.77 -24.59
CA ALA A 47 6.44 11.94 -25.23
C ALA A 47 6.94 13.24 -24.57
N LEU A 48 6.98 13.30 -23.24
CA LEU A 48 7.52 14.45 -22.51
C LEU A 48 9.00 14.67 -22.81
N ALA A 49 9.83 13.64 -22.81
CA ALA A 49 11.26 13.75 -23.07
C ALA A 49 11.53 14.37 -24.44
N ARG A 50 10.76 13.98 -25.49
CA ARG A 50 10.87 14.54 -26.83
C ARG A 50 10.55 16.04 -26.93
N VAL A 51 9.67 16.53 -26.05
CA VAL A 51 9.26 17.95 -26.06
C VAL A 51 10.17 18.80 -25.13
N VAL A 52 10.59 18.24 -23.99
CA VAL A 52 11.36 18.95 -22.96
C VAL A 52 12.82 19.16 -23.39
N ALA A 53 13.48 18.14 -23.90
CA ALA A 53 14.91 18.19 -24.21
C ALA A 53 15.31 19.33 -25.17
N PRO A 54 14.60 19.52 -26.33
CA PRO A 54 14.94 20.62 -27.25
C PRO A 54 14.72 22.02 -26.63
N LYS A 55 13.75 22.16 -25.71
CA LYS A 55 13.46 23.44 -25.05
C LYS A 55 14.44 23.78 -23.94
N LEU A 56 15.08 22.77 -23.33
CA LEU A 56 16.13 22.96 -22.34
C LEU A 56 17.51 23.22 -22.95
N GLU A 57 17.79 22.68 -24.14
CA GLU A 57 19.10 22.76 -24.79
C GLU A 57 19.69 24.20 -24.85
N PRO A 58 18.92 25.26 -25.23
CA PRO A 58 19.46 26.62 -25.28
C PRO A 58 19.99 27.12 -23.93
N PHE A 59 19.39 26.69 -22.81
CA PHE A 59 19.77 27.10 -21.45
C PHE A 59 20.94 26.29 -20.91
N LEU A 60 21.24 25.13 -21.48
CA LEU A 60 22.30 24.22 -21.05
C LEU A 60 23.60 24.40 -21.88
N ARG A 61 23.58 25.10 -23.00
CA ARG A 61 24.73 25.27 -23.88
C ARG A 61 25.94 25.85 -23.18
N ASP A 62 25.73 26.86 -22.31
CA ASP A 62 26.78 27.52 -21.52
C ASP A 62 26.89 26.93 -20.10
N GLY A 63 26.27 25.75 -19.85
CA GLY A 63 26.27 25.08 -18.54
C GLY A 63 25.70 25.94 -17.42
N ALA A 64 26.34 25.91 -16.26
CA ALA A 64 25.95 26.70 -15.07
C ALA A 64 25.98 28.22 -15.33
N GLU A 65 26.80 28.71 -16.27
CA GLU A 65 26.91 30.13 -16.60
C GLU A 65 25.67 30.63 -17.36
N GLY A 66 25.12 29.83 -18.27
CA GLY A 66 23.87 30.14 -18.96
C GLY A 66 22.69 30.28 -17.97
N LEU A 67 22.61 29.40 -16.97
CA LEU A 67 21.58 29.46 -15.93
C LEU A 67 21.76 30.67 -14.99
N ARG A 68 23.01 31.12 -14.73
CA ARG A 68 23.27 32.31 -13.91
C ARG A 68 22.81 33.62 -14.55
N ARG A 69 22.70 33.67 -15.89
CA ARG A 69 22.18 34.83 -16.64
C ARG A 69 20.66 34.99 -16.54
N LEU A 70 19.94 33.96 -16.11
CA LEU A 70 18.50 34.03 -15.86
C LEU A 70 18.20 34.83 -14.59
N ASP A 71 17.11 35.60 -14.60
CA ASP A 71 16.60 36.17 -13.35
C ASP A 71 16.12 35.09 -12.37
N ALA A 72 15.83 35.47 -11.13
CA ALA A 72 15.47 34.51 -10.08
C ALA A 72 14.16 33.77 -10.38
N ASP A 73 13.20 34.44 -11.03
CA ASP A 73 11.90 33.85 -11.34
C ASP A 73 12.01 32.87 -12.51
N ASP A 74 12.76 33.22 -13.56
CA ASP A 74 13.04 32.32 -14.69
C ASP A 74 13.83 31.09 -14.25
N ARG A 75 14.78 31.22 -13.30
CA ARG A 75 15.49 30.08 -12.69
C ARG A 75 14.55 29.13 -11.95
N ARG A 76 13.63 29.65 -11.15
CA ARG A 76 12.63 28.84 -10.44
C ARG A 76 11.70 28.09 -11.37
N LEU A 77 11.41 28.64 -12.57
CA LEU A 77 10.57 27.97 -13.56
C LEU A 77 11.29 26.84 -14.29
N ILE A 78 12.59 26.99 -14.57
CA ILE A 78 13.37 25.99 -15.32
C ILE A 78 13.89 24.84 -14.43
N GLU A 79 14.10 25.08 -13.14
CA GLU A 79 14.65 24.12 -12.18
C GLU A 79 13.89 22.77 -12.18
N PRO A 80 12.55 22.71 -12.13
CA PRO A 80 11.81 21.44 -12.22
C PRO A 80 12.09 20.64 -13.50
N ALA A 81 12.30 21.33 -14.62
CA ALA A 81 12.65 20.69 -15.89
C ALA A 81 14.05 20.06 -15.86
N LEU A 82 15.02 20.76 -15.26
CA LEU A 82 16.37 20.25 -15.07
C LEU A 82 16.41 19.04 -14.14
N LEU A 83 15.70 19.11 -13.02
CA LEU A 83 15.55 17.99 -12.08
C LEU A 83 14.86 16.80 -12.75
N TYR A 84 13.83 17.04 -13.54
CA TYR A 84 13.12 15.99 -14.30
C TYR A 84 14.06 15.26 -15.27
N VAL A 85 14.82 16.00 -16.09
CA VAL A 85 15.75 15.38 -17.05
C VAL A 85 16.88 14.65 -16.32
N GLY A 86 17.47 15.26 -15.28
CA GLY A 86 18.50 14.64 -14.44
C GLY A 86 18.01 13.33 -13.81
N TYR A 87 16.80 13.33 -13.24
CA TYR A 87 16.17 12.13 -12.70
C TYR A 87 16.06 11.01 -13.75
N HIS A 88 15.51 11.33 -14.94
CA HIS A 88 15.30 10.31 -15.96
C HIS A 88 16.59 9.74 -16.57
N ARG A 89 17.69 10.48 -16.54
CA ARG A 89 19.01 9.95 -16.93
C ARG A 89 19.51 8.86 -16.01
N CYS A 90 19.30 8.98 -14.70
CA CYS A 90 19.80 8.00 -13.73
C CYS A 90 18.80 6.87 -13.41
N VAL A 91 17.57 6.87 -13.99
CA VAL A 91 16.57 5.81 -13.75
C VAL A 91 17.11 4.40 -14.02
N PRO A 92 17.80 4.09 -15.14
CA PRO A 92 18.31 2.74 -15.37
C PRO A 92 19.32 2.27 -14.30
N GLN A 93 20.22 3.17 -13.85
CA GLN A 93 21.19 2.84 -12.81
C GLN A 93 20.51 2.67 -11.45
N LEU A 94 19.48 3.50 -11.16
CA LEU A 94 18.68 3.36 -9.93
C LEU A 94 17.86 2.08 -9.92
N ASP A 95 17.28 1.65 -11.06
CA ASP A 95 16.57 0.37 -11.17
C ASP A 95 17.50 -0.81 -10.89
N ALA A 96 18.64 -0.85 -11.55
CA ALA A 96 19.65 -1.89 -11.33
C ALA A 96 20.15 -1.91 -9.87
N LEU A 97 20.29 -0.76 -9.23
CA LEU A 97 20.65 -0.66 -7.81
C LEU A 97 19.55 -1.22 -6.91
N ILE A 98 18.27 -0.84 -7.17
CA ILE A 98 17.11 -1.31 -6.38
C ILE A 98 16.96 -2.82 -6.48
N GLU A 99 17.05 -3.38 -7.69
CA GLU A 99 16.93 -4.82 -7.94
C GLU A 99 18.05 -5.60 -7.24
N ARG A 100 19.30 -5.21 -7.43
CA ARG A 100 20.43 -5.84 -6.74
C ARG A 100 20.33 -5.74 -5.21
N GLN A 101 19.92 -4.58 -4.69
CA GLN A 101 19.79 -4.41 -3.26
C GLN A 101 18.63 -5.24 -2.68
N ALA A 102 17.54 -5.40 -3.44
CA ALA A 102 16.42 -6.26 -3.05
C ALA A 102 16.82 -7.74 -3.00
N ASP A 103 17.63 -8.18 -3.95
CA ASP A 103 18.08 -9.58 -4.05
C ASP A 103 19.14 -9.94 -3.00
N GLN A 104 20.08 -9.03 -2.73
CA GLN A 104 21.20 -9.29 -1.82
C GLN A 104 20.86 -9.05 -0.35
N GLY A 105 19.92 -8.11 -0.05
CA GLY A 105 19.66 -7.68 1.32
C GLY A 105 20.89 -7.05 2.00
N GLY A 106 20.90 -7.08 3.33
CA GLY A 106 22.08 -6.74 4.15
C GLY A 106 22.55 -5.28 4.06
N GLU A 107 23.85 -5.07 3.99
CA GLU A 107 24.46 -3.74 3.96
C GLU A 107 24.12 -2.92 2.70
N PRO A 108 24.08 -1.58 2.77
CA PRO A 108 23.86 -0.74 1.60
C PRO A 108 24.97 -0.92 0.55
N LEU A 109 24.57 -1.13 -0.70
CA LEU A 109 25.49 -1.30 -1.83
C LEU A 109 26.21 0.00 -2.19
N ALA A 110 27.42 -0.13 -2.76
CA ALA A 110 28.13 0.99 -3.36
C ALA A 110 27.39 1.56 -4.58
N VAL A 111 27.43 2.87 -4.74
CA VAL A 111 26.76 3.63 -5.81
C VAL A 111 27.84 4.35 -6.64
N PRO A 112 28.53 3.65 -7.58
CA PRO A 112 29.65 4.20 -8.31
C PRO A 112 29.29 5.41 -9.20
N PHE A 113 28.04 5.48 -9.66
CA PHE A 113 27.52 6.60 -10.47
C PHE A 113 27.08 7.82 -9.64
N GLY A 114 27.16 7.75 -8.31
CA GLY A 114 26.68 8.83 -7.42
C GLY A 114 27.40 10.17 -7.62
N ASP A 115 28.72 10.12 -7.79
CA ASP A 115 29.53 11.33 -8.00
C ASP A 115 29.16 12.04 -9.31
N GLU A 116 28.87 11.28 -10.37
CA GLU A 116 28.43 11.81 -11.67
C GLU A 116 27.06 12.50 -11.56
N VAL A 117 26.08 11.85 -10.87
CA VAL A 117 24.74 12.43 -10.66
C VAL A 117 24.82 13.71 -9.85
N ILE A 118 25.65 13.75 -8.79
CA ILE A 118 25.88 14.96 -7.98
C ILE A 118 26.50 16.07 -8.84
N ALA A 119 27.53 15.75 -9.64
CA ALA A 119 28.15 16.72 -10.54
C ALA A 119 27.15 17.26 -11.59
N ASP A 120 26.25 16.42 -12.11
CA ASP A 120 25.18 16.83 -13.02
C ASP A 120 24.17 17.77 -12.36
N LEU A 121 23.77 17.47 -11.13
CA LEU A 121 22.90 18.35 -10.34
C LEU A 121 23.52 19.72 -10.11
N VAL A 122 24.81 19.78 -9.74
CA VAL A 122 25.54 21.03 -9.55
C VAL A 122 25.65 21.80 -10.87
N ARG A 123 25.97 21.13 -11.98
CA ARG A 123 25.98 21.76 -13.32
C ARG A 123 24.61 22.31 -13.71
N SER A 124 23.54 21.67 -13.24
CA SER A 124 22.15 22.12 -13.45
C SER A 124 21.73 23.24 -12.49
N GLY A 125 22.63 23.80 -11.69
CA GLY A 125 22.37 24.95 -10.83
C GLY A 125 21.95 24.61 -9.40
N VAL A 126 21.88 23.33 -9.03
CA VAL A 126 21.63 22.92 -7.63
C VAL A 126 22.86 23.27 -6.79
N ALA A 127 22.66 23.86 -5.60
CA ALA A 127 23.74 24.18 -4.69
C ALA A 127 24.49 22.89 -4.26
N PRO A 128 25.82 22.88 -4.23
CA PRO A 128 26.62 21.69 -3.95
C PRO A 128 26.23 20.98 -2.65
N GLU A 129 25.90 21.73 -1.62
CA GLU A 129 25.44 21.21 -0.32
C GLU A 129 24.06 20.54 -0.37
N GLN A 130 23.23 20.87 -1.36
CA GLN A 130 21.90 20.30 -1.56
C GLN A 130 21.88 19.11 -2.54
N ALA A 131 22.90 19.00 -3.41
CA ALA A 131 22.94 17.97 -4.45
C ALA A 131 22.83 16.53 -3.90
N PRO A 132 23.48 16.15 -2.77
CA PRO A 132 23.30 14.83 -2.18
C PRO A 132 21.86 14.57 -1.72
N ARG A 133 21.14 15.60 -1.24
CA ARG A 133 19.70 15.49 -0.86
C ARG A 133 18.83 15.24 -2.09
N TYR A 134 19.03 15.98 -3.18
CA TYR A 134 18.29 15.77 -4.43
C TYR A 134 18.54 14.39 -5.03
N PHE A 135 19.77 13.90 -4.97
CA PHE A 135 20.08 12.54 -5.39
C PHE A 135 19.35 11.49 -4.51
N ALA A 136 19.30 11.72 -3.20
CA ALA A 136 18.53 10.88 -2.28
C ALA A 136 17.02 10.94 -2.56
N LEU A 137 16.46 12.08 -2.95
CA LEU A 137 15.09 12.23 -3.41
C LEU A 137 14.84 11.46 -4.73
N TYR A 138 15.77 11.49 -5.68
CA TYR A 138 15.68 10.65 -6.89
C TYR A 138 15.59 9.17 -6.57
N TYR A 139 16.42 8.71 -5.64
CA TYR A 139 16.39 7.33 -5.18
C TYR A 139 15.07 6.99 -4.45
N GLN A 140 14.55 7.91 -3.63
CA GLN A 140 13.26 7.74 -2.97
C GLN A 140 12.11 7.66 -3.98
N LEU A 141 12.03 8.61 -4.92
CA LEU A 141 11.03 8.64 -6.00
C LEU A 141 11.06 7.34 -6.82
N ARG A 142 12.27 6.86 -7.16
CA ARG A 142 12.39 5.65 -7.97
C ARG A 142 11.97 4.39 -7.19
N ARG A 143 12.34 4.27 -5.91
CA ARG A 143 11.89 3.17 -5.05
C ARG A 143 10.36 3.18 -4.86
N ALA A 144 9.78 4.34 -4.59
CA ALA A 144 8.33 4.47 -4.46
C ALA A 144 7.61 4.05 -5.74
N PHE A 145 8.07 4.54 -6.90
CA PHE A 145 7.51 4.11 -8.18
C PHE A 145 7.66 2.61 -8.41
N TYR A 146 8.84 2.06 -8.13
CA TYR A 146 9.13 0.63 -8.26
C TYR A 146 8.18 -0.22 -7.42
N PHE A 147 8.06 0.08 -6.12
CA PHE A 147 7.23 -0.73 -5.21
C PHE A 147 5.73 -0.49 -5.40
N ILE A 148 5.27 0.73 -5.68
CA ILE A 148 3.85 1.02 -5.89
C ILE A 148 3.38 0.50 -7.26
N TYR A 149 4.17 0.63 -8.32
CA TYR A 149 3.75 0.22 -9.65
C TYR A 149 3.97 -1.26 -9.93
N ARG A 150 5.19 -1.78 -9.67
CA ARG A 150 5.55 -3.18 -10.00
C ARG A 150 5.02 -4.21 -9.01
N SER A 151 4.93 -3.87 -7.71
CA SER A 151 4.52 -4.84 -6.69
C SER A 151 3.01 -4.99 -6.55
N LEU A 152 2.23 -4.04 -7.06
CA LEU A 152 0.78 -3.99 -6.95
C LEU A 152 0.16 -4.09 -8.35
N ALA A 153 0.01 -5.32 -8.82
CA ALA A 153 -0.52 -5.60 -10.16
C ALA A 153 -1.99 -5.18 -10.31
N GLY A 154 -2.36 -4.80 -11.56
CA GLY A 154 -3.70 -4.43 -11.96
C GLY A 154 -3.77 -3.03 -12.58
N GLU A 155 -4.70 -2.82 -13.51
CA GLU A 155 -4.84 -1.56 -14.27
C GLU A 155 -6.24 -0.94 -14.18
N CYS A 156 -7.16 -1.58 -13.43
CA CYS A 156 -8.51 -1.07 -13.23
C CYS A 156 -8.51 0.25 -12.45
N GLU A 157 -9.62 0.96 -12.47
CA GLU A 157 -9.76 2.28 -11.87
C GLU A 157 -9.52 2.29 -10.36
N SER A 158 -10.02 1.28 -9.64
CA SER A 158 -9.79 1.15 -8.20
C SER A 158 -8.30 0.94 -7.89
N MET A 159 -7.56 0.18 -8.72
CA MET A 159 -6.11 0.01 -8.56
C MET A 159 -5.33 1.28 -8.88
N ARG A 160 -5.76 2.07 -9.87
CA ARG A 160 -5.18 3.38 -10.17
C ARG A 160 -5.34 4.33 -8.97
N LYS A 161 -6.57 4.47 -8.43
CA LYS A 161 -6.86 5.28 -7.24
C LYS A 161 -6.08 4.80 -6.02
N PHE A 162 -5.95 3.49 -5.85
CA PHE A 162 -5.18 2.91 -4.76
C PHE A 162 -3.68 3.28 -4.85
N ARG A 163 -3.08 3.18 -6.04
CA ARG A 163 -1.69 3.64 -6.24
C ARG A 163 -1.54 5.13 -6.03
N GLU A 164 -2.52 5.93 -6.45
CA GLU A 164 -2.54 7.38 -6.20
C GLU A 164 -2.55 7.68 -4.70
N ALA A 165 -3.37 6.97 -3.91
CA ALA A 165 -3.40 7.09 -2.46
C ALA A 165 -2.08 6.70 -1.80
N LEU A 166 -1.46 5.59 -2.22
CA LEU A 166 -0.14 5.17 -1.72
C LEU A 166 0.96 6.19 -2.03
N TRP A 167 0.95 6.75 -3.23
CA TRP A 167 1.90 7.81 -3.59
C TRP A 167 1.73 9.05 -2.73
N ASN A 168 0.48 9.52 -2.56
CA ASN A 168 0.17 10.66 -1.68
C ASN A 168 0.56 10.38 -0.22
N ASN A 169 0.48 9.13 0.21
CA ASN A 169 0.90 8.71 1.54
C ASN A 169 2.43 8.78 1.73
N VAL A 170 3.21 8.54 0.67
CA VAL A 170 4.68 8.65 0.70
C VAL A 170 5.15 10.10 0.54
N PHE A 171 4.54 10.88 -0.37
CA PHE A 171 5.02 12.20 -0.79
C PHE A 171 4.05 13.35 -0.49
N THR A 172 2.93 13.09 0.19
CA THR A 172 1.79 13.99 0.35
C THR A 172 1.09 14.31 -0.99
N HIS A 173 -0.04 15.00 -0.92
CA HIS A 173 -0.76 15.46 -2.13
C HIS A 173 -0.06 16.64 -2.82
N ASP A 174 0.85 17.32 -2.11
CA ASP A 174 1.66 18.43 -2.59
C ASP A 174 3.15 18.09 -2.53
N MET A 175 3.67 17.63 -3.66
CA MET A 175 5.09 17.30 -3.79
C MET A 175 6.03 18.50 -3.57
N ARG A 176 5.59 19.74 -3.86
CA ARG A 176 6.38 20.95 -3.60
C ARG A 176 6.51 21.20 -2.10
N GLY A 177 5.40 21.11 -1.37
CA GLY A 177 5.40 21.21 0.08
C GLY A 177 6.17 20.07 0.75
N PHE A 178 6.07 18.85 0.21
CA PHE A 178 6.86 17.71 0.67
C PHE A 178 8.37 17.99 0.52
N GLU A 179 8.82 18.36 -0.66
CA GLU A 179 10.22 18.65 -0.94
C GLU A 179 10.77 19.81 -0.08
N ALA A 180 9.96 20.84 0.14
CA ALA A 180 10.36 22.01 0.91
C ALA A 180 10.47 21.75 2.42
N ALA A 181 9.56 20.95 3.02
CA ALA A 181 9.37 20.91 4.48
C ALA A 181 9.18 19.53 5.11
N LEU A 182 8.65 18.52 4.38
CA LEU A 182 8.18 17.26 4.96
C LEU A 182 9.03 16.03 4.64
N TRP A 183 10.00 16.13 3.75
CA TRP A 183 10.81 15.01 3.26
C TRP A 183 11.49 14.18 4.37
N ASN A 184 11.75 14.76 5.52
CA ASN A 184 12.39 14.14 6.69
C ASN A 184 11.50 14.13 7.94
N ARG A 185 10.17 14.26 7.79
CA ARG A 185 9.20 14.32 8.90
C ARG A 185 8.04 13.35 8.74
N MET A 186 8.15 12.39 7.82
CA MET A 186 7.05 11.44 7.54
C MET A 186 6.79 10.43 8.66
N GLU A 187 7.67 10.35 9.65
CA GLU A 187 7.47 9.55 10.86
C GLU A 187 6.22 9.95 11.66
N ASP A 188 5.81 11.23 11.60
CA ASP A 188 4.63 11.73 12.31
C ASP A 188 3.29 11.32 11.67
N PHE A 189 3.33 10.82 10.44
CA PHE A 189 2.14 10.43 9.68
C PHE A 189 1.94 8.91 9.71
N SER A 190 1.26 8.43 10.78
CA SER A 190 0.84 7.02 10.83
C SER A 190 -0.22 6.71 9.77
N THR A 191 -0.22 5.48 9.29
CA THR A 191 -1.12 5.04 8.21
C THR A 191 -1.88 3.79 8.62
N LEU A 192 -3.18 3.76 8.36
CA LEU A 192 -4.01 2.59 8.53
C LEU A 192 -4.45 2.03 7.16
N LEU A 193 -4.14 0.76 6.91
CA LEU A 193 -4.55 0.01 5.73
C LEU A 193 -5.77 -0.85 6.09
N LEU A 194 -6.90 -0.57 5.44
CA LEU A 194 -8.13 -1.33 5.60
C LEU A 194 -8.37 -2.21 4.38
N GLY A 195 -8.80 -3.43 4.60
CA GLY A 195 -9.15 -4.32 3.50
C GLY A 195 -9.34 -5.75 3.96
N GLU A 196 -10.11 -6.49 3.18
CA GLU A 196 -10.35 -7.90 3.42
C GLU A 196 -9.06 -8.72 3.45
N THR A 197 -9.14 -9.92 4.00
CA THR A 197 -8.02 -10.86 3.97
C THR A 197 -7.63 -11.16 2.52
N GLY A 198 -6.32 -11.17 2.24
CA GLY A 198 -5.81 -11.51 0.90
C GLY A 198 -5.84 -10.38 -0.14
N THR A 199 -6.20 -9.14 0.21
CA THR A 199 -6.17 -7.97 -0.70
C THR A 199 -4.78 -7.39 -0.95
N GLY A 200 -3.75 -7.77 -0.16
CA GLY A 200 -2.37 -7.30 -0.34
C GLY A 200 -1.93 -6.20 0.63
N LYS A 201 -2.55 -6.08 1.82
CA LYS A 201 -2.18 -5.09 2.87
C LYS A 201 -0.69 -5.08 3.20
N GLY A 202 -0.07 -6.25 3.34
CA GLY A 202 1.38 -6.36 3.60
C GLY A 202 2.24 -5.83 2.46
N GLN A 203 1.83 -6.05 1.19
CA GLN A 203 2.54 -5.50 0.02
C GLN A 203 2.42 -3.98 -0.04
N ALA A 204 1.23 -3.44 0.25
CA ALA A 204 1.01 -1.99 0.34
C ALA A 204 1.84 -1.36 1.46
N ALA A 205 1.88 -1.97 2.64
CA ALA A 205 2.72 -1.52 3.75
C ALA A 205 4.21 -1.53 3.39
N ALA A 206 4.67 -2.58 2.71
CA ALA A 206 6.05 -2.68 2.23
C ALA A 206 6.36 -1.60 1.17
N ALA A 207 5.41 -1.30 0.27
CA ALA A 207 5.57 -0.24 -0.72
C ALA A 207 5.74 1.14 -0.05
N ILE A 208 4.97 1.46 0.98
CA ILE A 208 5.12 2.68 1.77
C ILE A 208 6.45 2.66 2.55
N GLY A 209 6.69 1.62 3.35
CA GLY A 209 7.81 1.56 4.29
C GLY A 209 9.18 1.54 3.61
N ARG A 210 9.31 0.81 2.49
CA ARG A 210 10.52 0.77 1.68
C ARG A 210 10.76 2.03 0.85
N SER A 211 9.81 2.96 0.84
CA SER A 211 9.89 4.24 0.11
C SER A 211 10.24 5.42 1.02
N ALA A 212 10.67 5.18 2.25
CA ALA A 212 11.14 6.22 3.16
C ALA A 212 12.40 6.91 2.63
N PHE A 213 12.64 8.17 3.04
CA PHE A 213 13.83 8.92 2.66
C PHE A 213 15.09 8.30 3.28
N ILE A 214 16.09 8.00 2.46
CA ILE A 214 17.39 7.48 2.88
C ILE A 214 18.47 8.42 2.33
N PRO A 215 19.25 9.13 3.19
CA PRO A 215 20.29 10.04 2.76
C PRO A 215 21.39 9.35 1.95
N TYR A 216 21.94 10.04 0.95
CA TYR A 216 23.17 9.65 0.28
C TYR A 216 24.39 10.21 1.04
N LEU A 217 25.42 9.40 1.20
CA LEU A 217 26.67 9.73 1.90
C LEU A 217 27.80 9.81 0.86
N PRO A 218 28.14 11.01 0.37
CA PRO A 218 29.15 11.17 -0.69
C PRO A 218 30.51 10.57 -0.31
N GLU A 219 30.95 10.77 0.94
CA GLU A 219 32.23 10.27 1.46
C GLU A 219 32.31 8.74 1.49
N LYS A 220 31.17 8.03 1.55
CA LYS A 220 31.08 6.56 1.54
C LYS A 220 30.58 6.01 0.20
N ARG A 221 30.24 6.89 -0.74
CA ARG A 221 29.64 6.54 -2.04
C ARG A 221 28.51 5.50 -1.94
N ARG A 222 27.64 5.63 -0.92
CA ARG A 222 26.51 4.76 -0.69
C ARG A 222 25.36 5.48 0.00
N PHE A 223 24.17 4.89 -0.03
CA PHE A 223 23.07 5.36 0.80
C PHE A 223 23.29 4.97 2.27
N ALA A 224 22.71 5.74 3.20
CA ALA A 224 22.94 5.58 4.64
C ALA A 224 22.33 4.28 5.22
N ALA A 225 21.36 3.69 4.54
CA ALA A 225 20.70 2.45 4.95
C ALA A 225 20.25 1.65 3.71
N ASN A 226 19.99 0.36 3.93
CA ASN A 226 19.33 -0.50 2.96
C ASN A 226 17.82 -0.49 3.21
N PHE A 227 17.02 -0.25 2.18
CA PHE A 227 15.56 -0.21 2.29
C PHE A 227 14.93 -1.57 2.66
N THR A 228 15.64 -2.69 2.48
CA THR A 228 15.15 -4.01 2.91
C THR A 228 15.21 -4.15 4.43
N GLU A 229 16.20 -3.53 5.07
CA GLU A 229 16.41 -3.59 6.52
C GLU A 229 15.64 -2.49 7.28
N THR A 230 15.21 -1.43 6.58
CA THR A 230 14.46 -0.33 7.22
C THR A 230 12.96 -0.60 7.34
N PHE A 231 12.46 -1.74 6.83
CA PHE A 231 11.05 -2.12 6.95
C PHE A 231 10.90 -3.38 7.79
N ILE A 232 10.29 -3.24 8.97
CA ILE A 232 9.99 -4.37 9.86
C ILE A 232 8.48 -4.64 9.83
N ALA A 233 8.11 -5.88 9.50
CA ALA A 233 6.72 -6.34 9.51
C ALA A 233 6.48 -7.29 10.69
N THR A 234 5.41 -7.03 11.44
CA THR A 234 5.00 -7.84 12.58
C THR A 234 3.50 -8.10 12.51
N ASN A 235 3.11 -9.37 12.49
CA ASN A 235 1.71 -9.76 12.58
C ASN A 235 1.36 -10.04 14.04
N LEU A 236 0.48 -9.20 14.61
CA LEU A 236 0.15 -9.24 16.03
C LEU A 236 -0.69 -10.45 16.42
N SER A 237 -1.43 -11.05 15.48
CA SER A 237 -2.21 -12.27 15.74
C SER A 237 -1.37 -13.54 15.91
N GLN A 238 -0.07 -13.50 15.58
CA GLN A 238 0.84 -14.63 15.76
C GLN A 238 1.30 -14.82 17.22
N PHE A 239 1.13 -13.80 18.05
CA PHE A 239 1.60 -13.83 19.43
C PHE A 239 0.43 -14.04 20.42
N PRO A 240 0.62 -14.85 21.47
CA PRO A 240 -0.29 -14.83 22.61
C PRO A 240 -0.41 -13.41 23.19
N GLU A 241 -1.61 -13.03 23.62
CA GLU A 241 -1.89 -11.67 24.13
C GLU A 241 -0.88 -11.20 25.16
N GLN A 242 -0.45 -12.09 26.06
CA GLN A 242 0.51 -11.80 27.15
C GLN A 242 1.92 -11.47 26.63
N LEU A 243 2.27 -11.90 25.40
CA LEU A 243 3.59 -11.67 24.80
C LEU A 243 3.62 -10.48 23.84
N ILE A 244 2.47 -9.97 23.39
CA ILE A 244 2.40 -8.84 22.43
C ILE A 244 3.19 -7.63 22.95
N GLU A 245 3.04 -7.27 24.24
CA GLU A 245 3.77 -6.15 24.80
C GLU A 245 5.29 -6.39 24.82
N SER A 246 5.71 -7.60 25.12
CA SER A 246 7.11 -8.00 25.12
C SER A 246 7.70 -7.96 23.69
N GLU A 247 6.95 -8.43 22.69
CA GLU A 247 7.38 -8.39 21.28
C GLU A 247 7.45 -6.97 20.74
N LEU A 248 6.51 -6.12 21.12
CA LEU A 248 6.49 -4.73 20.70
C LEU A 248 7.58 -3.90 21.37
N PHE A 249 7.62 -3.88 22.71
CA PHE A 249 8.43 -2.94 23.49
C PHE A 249 9.71 -3.55 24.05
N GLY A 250 9.87 -4.88 23.94
CA GLY A 250 10.94 -5.62 24.61
C GLY A 250 10.69 -5.82 26.10
N HIS A 251 11.54 -6.62 26.72
CA HIS A 251 11.51 -6.80 28.17
C HIS A 251 12.90 -6.89 28.78
N ARG A 252 12.97 -6.62 30.09
CA ARG A 252 14.17 -6.86 30.89
C ARG A 252 14.09 -8.22 31.53
N LYS A 253 15.25 -8.84 31.79
CA LYS A 253 15.37 -10.07 32.52
C LYS A 253 14.60 -9.99 33.87
N GLY A 254 13.76 -10.98 34.15
CA GLY A 254 12.92 -11.04 35.35
C GLY A 254 11.64 -10.19 35.28
N ALA A 255 11.27 -9.63 34.15
CA ALA A 255 10.07 -8.81 33.99
C ALA A 255 8.75 -9.59 34.18
N PHE A 256 8.76 -10.88 33.89
CA PHE A 256 7.66 -11.83 34.11
C PHE A 256 8.20 -13.26 34.19
N THR A 257 7.35 -14.21 34.64
CA THR A 257 7.73 -15.62 34.72
C THR A 257 8.14 -16.15 33.35
N GLY A 258 9.40 -16.54 33.19
CA GLY A 258 9.98 -16.98 31.90
C GLY A 258 10.84 -15.93 31.18
N ALA A 259 10.94 -14.71 31.70
CA ALA A 259 11.85 -13.69 31.17
C ALA A 259 13.31 -13.96 31.64
N ILE A 260 13.95 -14.96 31.02
CA ILE A 260 15.29 -15.43 31.40
C ILE A 260 16.37 -14.42 31.01
N ASP A 261 16.22 -13.76 29.86
CA ASP A 261 17.15 -12.79 29.28
C ASP A 261 16.45 -11.48 28.91
N ASN A 262 17.23 -10.46 28.50
CA ASN A 262 16.67 -9.25 27.91
C ASN A 262 16.23 -9.53 26.47
N HIS A 263 15.08 -8.98 26.07
CA HIS A 263 14.57 -9.07 24.70
C HIS A 263 14.40 -7.67 24.09
N GLN A 264 14.87 -7.51 22.86
CA GLN A 264 14.68 -6.27 22.09
C GLN A 264 13.39 -6.36 21.30
N GLY A 265 12.43 -5.49 21.62
CA GLY A 265 11.17 -5.41 20.91
C GLY A 265 11.30 -4.78 19.50
N VAL A 266 10.23 -4.89 18.70
CA VAL A 266 10.23 -4.37 17.33
C VAL A 266 10.44 -2.85 17.24
N PHE A 267 9.98 -2.09 18.25
CA PHE A 267 10.21 -0.65 18.33
C PHE A 267 11.70 -0.29 18.51
N GLU A 268 12.47 -1.13 19.21
CA GLU A 268 13.91 -0.94 19.40
C GLU A 268 14.71 -1.31 18.13
N ARG A 269 14.26 -2.33 17.42
CA ARG A 269 14.92 -2.83 16.20
C ARG A 269 14.66 -1.97 14.97
N CYS A 270 13.61 -1.13 14.99
CA CYS A 270 13.24 -0.30 13.86
C CYS A 270 14.28 0.81 13.64
N ASP A 271 14.85 0.89 12.42
CA ASP A 271 15.73 1.99 12.02
C ASP A 271 14.98 3.33 12.14
N PRO A 272 15.63 4.39 12.64
CA PRO A 272 15.01 5.72 12.74
C PRO A 272 14.47 6.28 11.42
N ARG A 273 14.99 5.83 10.29
CA ARG A 273 14.55 6.20 8.93
C ARG A 273 13.61 5.17 8.32
N GLY A 274 13.20 4.18 9.12
CA GLY A 274 12.41 3.05 8.66
C GLY A 274 10.94 3.16 8.98
N ALA A 275 10.25 2.05 8.74
CA ALA A 275 8.84 1.89 9.07
C ALA A 275 8.58 0.55 9.75
N LEU A 276 7.72 0.59 10.75
CA LEU A 276 7.18 -0.56 11.45
C LEU A 276 5.76 -0.85 10.96
N PHE A 277 5.56 -2.02 10.40
CA PHE A 277 4.25 -2.50 9.99
C PHE A 277 3.66 -3.42 11.04
N LEU A 278 2.49 -3.05 11.55
CA LEU A 278 1.69 -3.78 12.54
C LEU A 278 0.45 -4.36 11.86
N ASP A 279 0.52 -5.63 11.47
CA ASP A 279 -0.61 -6.31 10.86
C ASP A 279 -1.59 -6.82 11.94
N GLU A 280 -2.88 -6.84 11.60
CA GLU A 280 -4.00 -7.23 12.45
C GLU A 280 -4.09 -6.40 13.75
N ILE A 281 -3.98 -5.06 13.61
CA ILE A 281 -4.04 -4.13 14.75
C ILE A 281 -5.39 -4.17 15.48
N GLY A 282 -6.44 -4.66 14.85
CA GLY A 282 -7.75 -4.86 15.46
C GLY A 282 -7.81 -5.99 16.51
N GLU A 283 -6.75 -6.82 16.61
CA GLU A 283 -6.65 -7.91 17.60
C GLU A 283 -6.02 -7.46 18.93
N VAL A 284 -5.46 -6.27 18.99
CA VAL A 284 -4.66 -5.80 20.12
C VAL A 284 -5.55 -5.43 21.29
N SER A 285 -5.20 -5.93 22.49
CA SER A 285 -5.92 -5.65 23.73
C SER A 285 -5.85 -4.16 24.16
N ILE A 286 -6.80 -3.72 24.96
CA ILE A 286 -6.87 -2.32 25.45
C ILE A 286 -5.57 -1.88 26.15
N PRO A 287 -4.94 -2.69 27.04
CA PRO A 287 -3.66 -2.30 27.63
C PRO A 287 -2.55 -2.04 26.60
N ALA A 288 -2.44 -2.90 25.59
CA ALA A 288 -1.45 -2.71 24.52
C ALA A 288 -1.78 -1.50 23.63
N GLN A 289 -3.07 -1.20 23.36
CA GLN A 289 -3.49 0.02 22.67
C GLN A 289 -3.05 1.28 23.42
N ILE A 290 -3.15 1.31 24.78
CA ILE A 290 -2.71 2.45 25.60
C ILE A 290 -1.20 2.68 25.46
N LYS A 291 -0.40 1.63 25.51
CA LYS A 291 1.06 1.74 25.33
C LYS A 291 1.43 2.17 23.90
N LEU A 292 0.76 1.62 22.89
CA LEU A 292 0.95 2.04 21.50
C LEU A 292 0.57 3.51 21.30
N LEU A 293 -0.53 3.96 21.91
CA LEU A 293 -0.94 5.36 21.88
C LEU A 293 0.16 6.26 22.45
N GLN A 294 0.75 5.90 23.58
CA GLN A 294 1.87 6.64 24.16
C GLN A 294 3.05 6.76 23.18
N VAL A 295 3.43 5.65 22.53
CA VAL A 295 4.51 5.69 21.52
C VAL A 295 4.16 6.62 20.36
N LEU A 296 2.93 6.58 19.86
CA LEU A 296 2.49 7.44 18.76
C LEU A 296 2.45 8.92 19.14
N GLN A 297 2.17 9.26 20.41
CA GLN A 297 2.07 10.63 20.90
C GLN A 297 3.41 11.19 21.36
N GLU A 298 4.12 10.46 22.21
CA GLU A 298 5.35 10.93 22.88
C GLU A 298 6.62 10.52 22.14
N ARG A 299 6.51 9.61 21.18
CA ARG A 299 7.66 9.01 20.50
C ARG A 299 8.64 8.33 21.45
N THR A 300 8.15 7.89 22.62
CA THR A 300 8.92 7.18 23.63
C THR A 300 8.16 5.97 24.13
N TYR A 301 8.88 4.96 24.58
CA TYR A 301 8.35 3.76 25.22
C TYR A 301 9.31 3.25 26.29
N THR A 302 8.79 2.38 27.16
CA THR A 302 9.60 1.72 28.19
C THR A 302 9.45 0.20 28.02
N PRO A 303 10.56 -0.56 27.95
CA PRO A 303 10.51 -2.02 27.96
C PRO A 303 9.78 -2.57 29.17
N VAL A 304 9.14 -3.74 29.05
CA VAL A 304 8.44 -4.39 30.16
C VAL A 304 9.44 -4.69 31.28
N GLY A 305 9.12 -4.30 32.51
CA GLY A 305 10.03 -4.41 33.68
C GLY A 305 11.22 -3.44 33.67
N GLY A 306 11.32 -2.56 32.65
CA GLY A 306 12.32 -1.50 32.59
C GLY A 306 11.85 -0.20 33.24
N ARG A 307 12.80 0.74 33.45
CA ARG A 307 12.53 2.10 33.96
C ARG A 307 13.00 3.18 32.95
N GLU A 308 13.88 2.83 32.05
CA GLU A 308 14.48 3.75 31.09
C GLU A 308 13.56 3.94 29.89
N LYS A 309 13.24 5.21 29.56
CA LYS A 309 12.51 5.55 28.36
C LYS A 309 13.44 5.48 27.15
N LYS A 310 12.99 4.81 26.08
CA LYS A 310 13.65 4.75 24.79
C LYS A 310 12.88 5.58 23.77
N ARG A 311 13.58 6.18 22.80
CA ARG A 311 12.96 6.96 21.73
C ARG A 311 12.65 6.06 20.53
N PHE A 312 11.51 6.27 19.91
CA PHE A 312 11.11 5.69 18.64
C PHE A 312 11.03 6.77 17.55
N SER A 313 11.74 6.61 16.45
CA SER A 313 11.79 7.59 15.35
C SER A 313 11.27 7.05 14.01
N GLY A 314 10.87 5.77 13.95
CA GLY A 314 10.31 5.18 12.74
C GLY A 314 8.86 5.59 12.47
N ARG A 315 8.41 5.34 11.24
CA ARG A 315 7.01 5.51 10.84
C ARG A 315 6.19 4.28 11.22
N VAL A 316 4.95 4.46 11.69
CA VAL A 316 4.04 3.35 11.96
C VAL A 316 3.03 3.20 10.84
N ILE A 317 2.93 1.98 10.31
CA ILE A 317 1.91 1.54 9.35
C ILE A 317 1.15 0.41 10.02
N ALA A 318 -0.17 0.52 10.12
CA ALA A 318 -1.01 -0.52 10.69
C ALA A 318 -1.96 -1.09 9.65
N ALA A 319 -2.42 -2.33 9.83
CA ALA A 319 -3.44 -2.91 8.98
C ALA A 319 -4.41 -3.76 9.78
N THR A 320 -5.64 -3.85 9.28
CA THR A 320 -6.65 -4.78 9.79
C THR A 320 -7.69 -5.12 8.72
N ASN A 321 -8.30 -6.29 8.85
CA ASN A 321 -9.50 -6.68 8.11
C ASN A 321 -10.78 -6.51 8.95
N ARG A 322 -10.67 -6.13 10.23
CA ARG A 322 -11.81 -5.99 11.14
C ARG A 322 -12.52 -4.65 10.94
N PRO A 323 -13.85 -4.61 11.10
CA PRO A 323 -14.63 -3.38 11.06
C PRO A 323 -14.38 -2.54 12.32
N LEU A 324 -13.38 -1.64 12.28
CA LEU A 324 -12.99 -0.83 13.43
C LEU A 324 -14.13 0.01 14.00
N GLY A 325 -15.09 0.46 13.17
CA GLY A 325 -16.27 1.17 13.64
C GLY A 325 -17.12 0.35 14.61
N GLU A 326 -17.21 -0.96 14.40
CA GLU A 326 -17.90 -1.88 15.29
C GLU A 326 -17.10 -2.14 16.56
N LEU A 327 -15.80 -2.41 16.45
CA LEU A 327 -14.91 -2.61 17.60
C LEU A 327 -14.90 -1.39 18.53
N ARG A 328 -14.96 -0.16 17.99
CA ARG A 328 -15.07 1.08 18.76
C ARG A 328 -16.39 1.15 19.50
N ARG A 329 -17.53 0.86 18.84
CA ARG A 329 -18.85 0.81 19.50
C ARG A 329 -18.91 -0.22 20.62
N GLN A 330 -18.21 -1.32 20.49
CA GLN A 330 -18.11 -2.38 21.51
C GLN A 330 -17.12 -2.05 22.63
N GLY A 331 -16.40 -0.91 22.58
CA GLY A 331 -15.36 -0.55 23.53
C GLY A 331 -14.08 -1.41 23.44
N ARG A 332 -13.93 -2.19 22.37
CA ARG A 332 -12.77 -3.07 22.13
C ARG A 332 -11.63 -2.37 21.39
N PHE A 333 -11.88 -1.21 20.82
CA PHE A 333 -10.89 -0.34 20.18
C PHE A 333 -11.12 1.10 20.65
N ARG A 334 -10.11 1.72 21.23
CA ARG A 334 -10.22 3.06 21.83
C ARG A 334 -10.29 4.14 20.77
N ASP A 335 -11.12 5.15 20.97
CA ASP A 335 -11.27 6.29 20.06
C ASP A 335 -10.00 7.14 19.97
N ASP A 336 -9.35 7.41 21.11
CA ASP A 336 -8.12 8.19 21.15
C ASP A 336 -6.96 7.51 20.39
N PHE A 337 -6.85 6.19 20.51
CA PHE A 337 -5.89 5.40 19.75
C PHE A 337 -6.21 5.42 18.24
N PHE A 338 -7.50 5.27 17.88
CA PHE A 338 -7.93 5.35 16.49
C PHE A 338 -7.53 6.69 15.86
N TYR A 339 -7.87 7.83 16.45
CA TYR A 339 -7.55 9.13 15.88
C TYR A 339 -6.04 9.40 15.78
N ARG A 340 -5.24 8.83 16.66
CA ARG A 340 -3.78 8.98 16.58
C ARG A 340 -3.13 8.04 15.56
N LEU A 341 -3.68 6.83 15.40
CA LEU A 341 -3.21 5.84 14.43
C LEU A 341 -3.58 6.20 12.99
N CYS A 342 -4.73 6.84 12.79
CA CYS A 342 -5.34 7.10 11.48
C CYS A 342 -5.06 8.52 11.00
N SER A 343 -3.77 8.93 10.88
CA SER A 343 -3.45 10.18 10.19
C SER A 343 -3.82 10.11 8.71
N ASP A 344 -3.72 8.91 8.13
CA ASP A 344 -4.22 8.56 6.80
C ASP A 344 -4.83 7.17 6.81
N VAL A 345 -5.92 6.97 6.07
CA VAL A 345 -6.63 5.69 5.94
C VAL A 345 -6.73 5.33 4.48
N ILE A 346 -6.17 4.19 4.10
CA ILE A 346 -6.18 3.70 2.72
C ILE A 346 -6.94 2.37 2.68
N GLU A 347 -8.00 2.33 1.88
CA GLU A 347 -8.78 1.12 1.64
C GLU A 347 -8.26 0.37 0.41
N LEU A 348 -8.05 -0.93 0.57
CA LEU A 348 -7.58 -1.79 -0.50
C LEU A 348 -8.76 -2.36 -1.28
N PRO A 349 -8.76 -2.27 -2.62
CA PRO A 349 -9.82 -2.83 -3.45
C PRO A 349 -9.85 -4.35 -3.36
N THR A 350 -11.05 -4.91 -3.28
CA THR A 350 -11.26 -6.36 -3.30
C THR A 350 -11.10 -6.91 -4.71
N LEU A 351 -10.75 -8.21 -4.84
CA LEU A 351 -10.61 -8.84 -6.15
C LEU A 351 -11.94 -8.83 -6.93
N ARG A 352 -13.07 -9.03 -6.26
CA ARG A 352 -14.42 -8.94 -6.91
C ARG A 352 -14.68 -7.57 -7.50
N GLN A 353 -14.30 -6.48 -6.79
CA GLN A 353 -14.42 -5.12 -7.31
C GLN A 353 -13.55 -4.91 -8.55
N ARG A 354 -12.28 -5.32 -8.48
CA ARG A 354 -11.31 -5.20 -9.57
C ARG A 354 -11.77 -5.94 -10.82
N VAL A 355 -12.25 -7.17 -10.68
CA VAL A 355 -12.75 -8.00 -11.80
C VAL A 355 -14.06 -7.42 -12.36
N ALA A 356 -14.93 -6.85 -11.52
CA ALA A 356 -16.15 -6.18 -11.98
C ALA A 356 -15.84 -4.90 -12.80
N GLU A 357 -14.79 -4.15 -12.44
CA GLU A 357 -14.33 -2.98 -13.18
C GLU A 357 -13.64 -3.35 -14.50
N SER A 358 -12.86 -4.44 -14.52
CA SER A 358 -12.14 -4.91 -15.71
C SER A 358 -11.94 -6.43 -15.68
N PRO A 359 -12.55 -7.20 -16.59
CA PRO A 359 -12.31 -8.63 -16.70
C PRO A 359 -10.85 -9.03 -16.94
N LYS A 360 -10.06 -8.14 -17.56
CA LYS A 360 -8.61 -8.34 -17.79
C LYS A 360 -7.78 -8.43 -16.51
N GLU A 361 -8.30 -7.92 -15.40
CA GLU A 361 -7.63 -7.98 -14.09
C GLU A 361 -7.36 -9.42 -13.65
N LEU A 362 -8.33 -10.32 -13.83
CA LEU A 362 -8.15 -11.73 -13.49
C LEU A 362 -7.05 -12.37 -14.33
N GLU A 363 -7.06 -12.13 -15.64
CA GLU A 363 -6.06 -12.65 -16.58
C GLU A 363 -4.65 -12.15 -16.21
N GLN A 364 -4.48 -10.85 -15.99
CA GLN A 364 -3.20 -10.24 -15.61
C GLN A 364 -2.66 -10.81 -14.30
N LEU A 365 -3.54 -11.01 -13.31
CA LEU A 365 -3.15 -11.62 -12.05
C LEU A 365 -2.74 -13.09 -12.21
N VAL A 366 -3.46 -13.87 -13.01
CA VAL A 366 -3.11 -15.27 -13.31
C VAL A 366 -1.77 -15.32 -14.04
N GLN A 367 -1.53 -14.46 -15.04
CA GLN A 367 -0.24 -14.38 -15.75
C GLN A 367 0.92 -14.13 -14.77
N LEU A 368 0.76 -13.14 -13.88
CA LEU A 368 1.78 -12.80 -12.88
C LEU A 368 2.02 -13.94 -11.88
N LEU A 369 0.96 -14.60 -11.42
CA LEU A 369 1.06 -15.71 -10.48
C LEU A 369 1.70 -16.93 -11.11
N VAL A 370 1.33 -17.29 -12.35
CA VAL A 370 1.92 -18.39 -13.11
C VAL A 370 3.41 -18.11 -13.39
N ALA A 371 3.76 -16.91 -13.85
CA ALA A 371 5.15 -16.53 -14.10
C ALA A 371 6.01 -16.62 -12.83
N ARG A 372 5.48 -16.20 -11.67
CA ARG A 372 6.16 -16.31 -10.37
C ARG A 372 6.36 -17.77 -9.93
N ILE A 373 5.39 -18.64 -10.19
CA ILE A 373 5.48 -20.07 -9.82
C ILE A 373 6.40 -20.83 -10.76
N ALA A 374 6.33 -20.55 -12.07
CA ALA A 374 7.13 -21.23 -13.10
C ALA A 374 8.56 -20.67 -13.21
N GLY A 375 8.84 -19.50 -12.64
CA GLY A 375 10.12 -18.79 -12.78
C GLY A 375 10.33 -18.13 -14.14
N ALA A 376 9.36 -18.23 -15.05
CA ALA A 376 9.37 -17.61 -16.38
C ALA A 376 7.94 -17.44 -16.92
N GLU A 377 7.78 -16.67 -17.98
CA GLU A 377 6.51 -16.58 -18.71
C GLU A 377 6.11 -17.94 -19.29
N ALA A 378 4.88 -18.37 -19.03
CA ALA A 378 4.35 -19.67 -19.45
C ALA A 378 2.91 -19.53 -19.99
N PRO A 379 2.69 -18.97 -21.20
CA PRO A 379 1.36 -18.67 -21.72
C PRO A 379 0.42 -19.89 -21.80
N ALA A 380 0.95 -21.08 -22.11
CA ALA A 380 0.14 -22.29 -22.14
C ALA A 380 -0.42 -22.67 -20.76
N LEU A 381 0.36 -22.46 -19.69
CA LEU A 381 -0.12 -22.68 -18.32
C LEU A 381 -1.15 -21.64 -17.92
N VAL A 382 -0.99 -20.38 -18.34
CA VAL A 382 -1.97 -19.30 -18.10
C VAL A 382 -3.31 -19.68 -18.72
N THR A 383 -3.32 -20.09 -20.01
CA THR A 383 -4.54 -20.52 -20.72
C THR A 383 -5.21 -21.68 -19.97
N ALA A 384 -4.47 -22.72 -19.62
CA ALA A 384 -5.01 -23.87 -18.91
C ALA A 384 -5.59 -23.51 -17.53
N VAL A 385 -4.97 -22.57 -16.80
CA VAL A 385 -5.50 -22.08 -15.52
C VAL A 385 -6.79 -21.30 -15.72
N LEU A 386 -6.87 -20.40 -16.70
CA LEU A 386 -8.06 -19.61 -16.98
C LEU A 386 -9.24 -20.48 -17.40
N GLU A 387 -9.01 -21.46 -18.30
CA GLU A 387 -10.03 -22.45 -18.70
C GLU A 387 -10.55 -23.27 -17.50
N ALA A 388 -9.65 -23.71 -16.63
CA ALA A 388 -10.02 -24.48 -15.44
C ALA A 388 -10.81 -23.61 -14.43
N LEU A 389 -10.48 -22.31 -14.26
CA LEU A 389 -11.23 -21.38 -13.44
C LEU A 389 -12.63 -21.15 -14.02
N GLU A 390 -12.75 -20.92 -15.33
CA GLU A 390 -14.03 -20.71 -16.01
C GLU A 390 -14.95 -21.95 -15.94
N ALA A 391 -14.38 -23.14 -16.07
CA ALA A 391 -15.12 -24.40 -16.02
C ALA A 391 -15.62 -24.76 -14.62
N ASN A 392 -14.94 -24.31 -13.56
CA ASN A 392 -15.20 -24.75 -12.19
C ASN A 392 -15.81 -23.68 -11.26
N LEU A 393 -15.80 -22.42 -11.67
CA LEU A 393 -16.32 -21.31 -10.85
C LEU A 393 -17.59 -20.70 -11.47
N PRO A 394 -18.55 -20.24 -10.65
CA PRO A 394 -19.65 -19.41 -11.12
C PRO A 394 -19.15 -18.14 -11.80
N ARG A 395 -19.84 -17.65 -12.86
CA ARG A 395 -19.45 -16.42 -13.57
C ARG A 395 -19.28 -15.18 -12.68
N ALA A 396 -20.01 -15.09 -11.57
CA ALA A 396 -19.93 -14.00 -10.59
C ALA A 396 -19.31 -14.47 -9.27
N TYR A 397 -18.22 -15.24 -9.34
CA TYR A 397 -17.57 -15.70 -8.13
C TYR A 397 -16.93 -14.53 -7.36
N GLY A 398 -17.27 -14.42 -6.07
CA GLY A 398 -16.95 -13.24 -5.24
C GLY A 398 -15.53 -13.20 -4.67
N TRP A 399 -14.71 -14.25 -4.82
CA TRP A 399 -13.33 -14.33 -4.33
C TRP A 399 -13.19 -13.92 -2.85
N PRO A 400 -13.82 -14.61 -1.89
CA PRO A 400 -13.80 -14.22 -0.47
C PRO A 400 -12.39 -14.14 0.13
N GLY A 401 -11.45 -14.93 -0.36
CA GLY A 401 -10.03 -14.87 0.02
C GLY A 401 -9.17 -13.95 -0.86
N ASN A 402 -9.80 -13.21 -1.79
CA ASN A 402 -9.16 -12.25 -2.68
C ASN A 402 -7.96 -12.86 -3.45
N VAL A 403 -6.85 -12.11 -3.61
CA VAL A 403 -5.66 -12.54 -4.36
C VAL A 403 -5.00 -13.76 -3.70
N ARG A 404 -5.11 -13.91 -2.37
CA ARG A 404 -4.58 -15.09 -1.66
C ARG A 404 -5.31 -16.36 -2.08
N GLU A 405 -6.61 -16.29 -2.22
CA GLU A 405 -7.41 -17.43 -2.72
C GLU A 405 -7.09 -17.71 -4.19
N LEU A 406 -7.00 -16.69 -5.03
CA LEU A 406 -6.60 -16.84 -6.44
C LEU A 406 -5.23 -17.53 -6.56
N GLU A 407 -4.25 -17.13 -5.74
CA GLU A 407 -2.94 -17.77 -5.72
C GLU A 407 -3.02 -19.27 -5.36
N GLN A 408 -3.84 -19.63 -4.38
CA GLN A 408 -4.07 -21.03 -4.03
C GLN A 408 -4.82 -21.79 -5.14
N ALA A 409 -5.79 -21.14 -5.78
CA ALA A 409 -6.51 -21.73 -6.92
C ALA A 409 -5.55 -22.03 -8.07
N VAL A 410 -4.68 -21.08 -8.45
CA VAL A 410 -3.65 -21.27 -9.48
C VAL A 410 -2.73 -22.45 -9.12
N ARG A 411 -2.19 -22.49 -7.89
CA ARG A 411 -1.33 -23.61 -7.42
C ARG A 411 -2.05 -24.94 -7.51
N ARG A 412 -3.30 -25.00 -7.07
CA ARG A 412 -4.10 -26.24 -7.09
C ARG A 412 -4.41 -26.70 -8.50
N ILE A 413 -4.75 -25.79 -9.41
CA ILE A 413 -4.98 -26.12 -10.83
C ILE A 413 -3.68 -26.65 -11.47
N LEU A 414 -2.54 -26.00 -11.24
CA LEU A 414 -1.27 -26.48 -11.77
C LEU A 414 -0.89 -27.88 -11.26
N LEU A 415 -1.29 -28.24 -10.04
CA LEU A 415 -1.00 -29.55 -9.44
C LEU A 415 -2.03 -30.63 -9.83
N THR A 416 -3.31 -30.29 -9.97
CA THR A 416 -4.40 -31.27 -10.04
C THR A 416 -5.29 -31.14 -11.28
N GLY A 417 -5.11 -30.08 -12.06
CA GLY A 417 -5.96 -29.72 -13.21
C GLY A 417 -7.34 -29.18 -12.80
N ARG A 418 -7.64 -29.03 -11.51
CA ARG A 418 -8.98 -28.64 -11.02
C ARG A 418 -8.91 -27.70 -9.84
N TYR A 419 -9.92 -26.83 -9.74
CA TYR A 419 -10.19 -26.01 -8.54
C TYR A 419 -11.68 -26.12 -8.21
N ALA A 420 -11.99 -26.55 -7.00
CA ALA A 420 -13.34 -26.44 -6.45
C ALA A 420 -13.32 -25.33 -5.41
N ALA A 421 -14.12 -24.28 -5.62
CA ALA A 421 -14.28 -23.24 -4.61
C ALA A 421 -14.81 -23.88 -3.32
N GLU A 422 -14.18 -23.56 -2.19
CA GLU A 422 -14.82 -23.81 -0.91
C GLU A 422 -16.00 -22.84 -0.82
N LEU A 423 -17.21 -23.33 -1.15
CA LEU A 423 -18.42 -22.55 -0.91
C LEU A 423 -18.46 -22.20 0.58
N PRO A 424 -18.75 -20.93 0.93
CA PRO A 424 -18.82 -20.52 2.32
C PRO A 424 -19.72 -21.47 3.12
N ARG A 425 -19.19 -21.99 4.20
CA ARG A 425 -20.01 -22.77 5.14
C ARG A 425 -21.12 -21.87 5.66
N SER A 426 -22.29 -22.43 5.87
CA SER A 426 -23.61 -21.87 6.18
C SER A 426 -23.71 -20.69 7.19
N GLY A 427 -22.63 -20.04 7.60
CA GLY A 427 -22.62 -18.80 8.40
C GLY A 427 -22.89 -17.51 7.61
N GLU A 428 -22.66 -17.49 6.28
CA GLU A 428 -22.84 -16.31 5.44
C GLU A 428 -24.29 -16.04 5.00
N ARG A 429 -25.22 -16.94 5.29
CA ARG A 429 -26.66 -16.68 5.08
C ARG A 429 -27.18 -15.50 5.91
N ALA A 430 -26.50 -15.12 6.99
CA ALA A 430 -26.90 -13.99 7.82
C ALA A 430 -26.56 -12.63 7.18
N GLU A 431 -25.39 -12.49 6.54
CA GLU A 431 -25.01 -11.25 5.84
C GLU A 431 -25.89 -11.01 4.60
N GLY A 432 -26.29 -12.07 3.92
CA GLY A 432 -27.23 -11.99 2.80
C GLY A 432 -28.64 -11.50 3.19
N LEU A 433 -29.10 -11.75 4.43
CA LEU A 433 -30.38 -11.29 4.91
C LEU A 433 -30.41 -9.81 5.23
N GLU A 434 -29.36 -9.30 5.90
CA GLU A 434 -29.26 -7.86 6.23
C GLU A 434 -29.12 -7.00 4.96
N ALA A 435 -28.30 -7.42 4.01
CA ALA A 435 -28.15 -6.74 2.74
C ALA A 435 -29.44 -6.74 1.92
N ALA A 436 -30.12 -7.90 1.83
CA ALA A 436 -31.38 -8.04 1.10
C ALA A 436 -32.55 -7.26 1.75
N LEU A 437 -32.51 -7.08 3.09
CA LEU A 437 -33.46 -6.24 3.81
C LEU A 437 -33.16 -4.74 3.56
N ALA A 438 -31.89 -4.33 3.62
CA ALA A 438 -31.49 -2.95 3.39
C ALA A 438 -31.80 -2.47 1.96
N GLU A 439 -31.74 -3.37 0.98
CA GLU A 439 -32.05 -3.10 -0.43
C GLU A 439 -33.51 -3.30 -0.80
N GLY A 440 -34.36 -3.72 0.15
CA GLY A 440 -35.82 -3.93 -0.08
C GLY A 440 -36.14 -5.03 -1.09
N ARG A 441 -35.25 -6.01 -1.29
CA ARG A 441 -35.40 -7.09 -2.30
C ARG A 441 -36.25 -8.27 -1.83
N LEU A 442 -36.67 -8.32 -0.54
CA LEU A 442 -37.41 -9.41 0.02
C LEU A 442 -38.91 -9.06 0.21
N THR A 443 -39.78 -9.97 -0.17
CA THR A 443 -41.18 -9.95 0.26
C THR A 443 -41.28 -10.28 1.77
N ALA A 444 -42.39 -9.92 2.41
CA ALA A 444 -42.63 -10.23 3.82
C ALA A 444 -42.53 -11.73 4.12
N ASP A 445 -43.03 -12.57 3.23
CA ASP A 445 -43.01 -14.05 3.38
C ASP A 445 -41.57 -14.58 3.24
N GLU A 446 -40.79 -14.10 2.29
CA GLU A 446 -39.37 -14.47 2.14
C GLU A 446 -38.54 -14.03 3.33
N MET A 447 -38.78 -12.82 3.86
CA MET A 447 -38.11 -12.32 5.06
C MET A 447 -38.40 -13.22 6.27
N LEU A 448 -39.68 -13.55 6.51
CA LEU A 448 -40.10 -14.45 7.58
C LEU A 448 -39.54 -15.87 7.41
N ALA A 449 -39.52 -16.39 6.19
CA ALA A 449 -38.95 -17.71 5.92
C ALA A 449 -37.44 -17.75 6.25
N ARG A 450 -36.67 -16.78 5.78
CA ARG A 450 -35.22 -16.67 6.05
C ARG A 450 -34.92 -16.45 7.53
N TYR A 451 -35.72 -15.59 8.19
CA TYR A 451 -35.56 -15.33 9.62
C TYR A 451 -35.89 -16.56 10.48
N CYS A 452 -36.97 -17.26 10.19
CA CYS A 452 -37.32 -18.49 10.88
C CYS A 452 -36.28 -19.61 10.66
N ALA A 453 -35.71 -19.72 9.46
CA ALA A 453 -34.66 -20.70 9.17
C ALA A 453 -33.37 -20.39 9.96
N LEU A 454 -32.95 -19.13 10.02
CA LEU A 454 -31.80 -18.67 10.78
C LEU A 454 -31.96 -18.92 12.29
N LEU A 455 -33.15 -18.66 12.83
CA LEU A 455 -33.46 -18.99 14.23
C LEU A 455 -33.43 -20.49 14.49
N TYR A 456 -33.93 -21.29 13.55
CA TYR A 456 -33.95 -22.75 13.69
C TYR A 456 -32.52 -23.33 13.68
N GLU A 457 -31.62 -22.80 12.86
CA GLU A 457 -30.21 -23.19 12.88
C GLU A 457 -29.54 -22.91 14.24
N ARG A 458 -29.96 -21.83 14.93
CA ARG A 458 -29.41 -21.45 16.25
C ARG A 458 -30.05 -22.19 17.42
N LEU A 459 -31.36 -22.44 17.36
CA LEU A 459 -32.15 -22.95 18.49
C LEU A 459 -32.45 -24.44 18.40
N GLY A 460 -32.37 -25.05 17.20
CA GLY A 460 -32.58 -26.46 16.95
C GLY A 460 -34.04 -26.98 17.20
N SER A 461 -34.99 -26.08 17.51
CA SER A 461 -36.33 -26.43 17.91
C SER A 461 -37.42 -25.55 17.28
N TYR A 462 -38.43 -26.16 16.67
CA TYR A 462 -39.56 -25.43 16.08
C TYR A 462 -40.36 -24.65 17.13
N THR A 463 -40.48 -25.19 18.35
CA THR A 463 -41.18 -24.52 19.46
C THR A 463 -40.43 -23.28 19.93
N ALA A 464 -39.10 -23.38 20.08
CA ALA A 464 -38.27 -22.24 20.48
C ALA A 464 -38.28 -21.13 19.40
N VAL A 465 -38.34 -21.49 18.11
CA VAL A 465 -38.50 -20.52 17.03
C VAL A 465 -39.88 -19.85 17.08
N ALA A 466 -40.94 -20.61 17.34
CA ALA A 466 -42.28 -20.09 17.48
C ALA A 466 -42.40 -19.06 18.63
N GLU A 467 -41.86 -19.40 19.80
CA GLU A 467 -41.80 -18.51 20.95
C GLU A 467 -41.01 -17.23 20.65
N ARG A 468 -39.88 -17.31 19.92
CA ARG A 468 -39.03 -16.18 19.61
C ARG A 468 -39.60 -15.25 18.54
N THR A 469 -40.37 -15.81 17.59
CA THR A 469 -40.97 -15.06 16.47
C THR A 469 -42.39 -14.58 16.77
N GLY A 470 -43.04 -15.08 17.82
CA GLY A 470 -44.46 -14.84 18.10
C GLY A 470 -45.40 -15.54 17.15
N LEU A 471 -44.93 -16.48 16.31
CA LEU A 471 -45.72 -17.29 15.40
C LEU A 471 -46.15 -18.58 16.08
N ASP A 472 -47.26 -19.19 15.59
CA ASP A 472 -47.58 -20.52 16.04
C ASP A 472 -46.59 -21.59 15.51
N PRO A 473 -46.40 -22.72 16.20
CA PRO A 473 -45.41 -23.73 15.80
C PRO A 473 -45.61 -24.33 14.39
N ARG A 474 -46.83 -24.40 13.89
CA ARG A 474 -47.09 -24.90 12.52
C ARG A 474 -46.67 -23.90 11.47
N THR A 475 -46.95 -22.61 11.71
CA THR A 475 -46.55 -21.52 10.85
C THR A 475 -45.02 -21.37 10.83
N SER A 476 -44.38 -21.43 11.97
CA SER A 476 -42.90 -21.41 12.06
C SER A 476 -42.28 -22.57 11.29
N ARG A 477 -42.83 -23.79 11.43
CA ARG A 477 -42.36 -24.94 10.67
C ARG A 477 -42.56 -24.78 9.17
N LYS A 478 -43.70 -24.20 8.72
CA LYS A 478 -43.97 -23.92 7.30
C LYS A 478 -42.90 -23.01 6.71
N TYR A 479 -42.55 -21.89 7.38
CA TYR A 479 -41.55 -20.95 6.92
C TYR A 479 -40.15 -21.56 6.91
N ILE A 480 -39.79 -22.35 7.93
CA ILE A 480 -38.48 -23.04 7.97
C ILE A 480 -38.33 -24.01 6.80
N LEU A 481 -39.38 -24.77 6.49
CA LEU A 481 -39.39 -25.75 5.38
C LEU A 481 -39.36 -25.02 4.02
N ALA A 482 -40.09 -23.92 3.85
CA ALA A 482 -40.08 -23.11 2.64
C ALA A 482 -38.69 -22.55 2.34
N ALA A 483 -37.95 -22.08 3.35
CA ALA A 483 -36.58 -21.60 3.21
C ALA A 483 -35.54 -22.68 2.87
N LYS A 484 -35.83 -23.95 3.14
CA LYS A 484 -34.97 -25.09 2.81
C LYS A 484 -35.23 -25.65 1.40
N SER A 485 -36.35 -25.28 0.79
CA SER A 485 -36.80 -25.79 -0.51
C SER A 485 -36.50 -24.83 -1.68
N GLY A 486 -36.10 -23.58 -1.43
CA GLY A 486 -35.73 -22.58 -2.40
C GLY A 486 -34.25 -22.18 -2.17
#